data_15eedcccfdb719517aab4327f4d5fcc6
#
_entry.id   15eedcccfdb719517aab4327f4d5fcc6
#
_cell.length_a   1.000
_cell.length_b   1.000
_cell.length_c   1.000
_cell.angle_alpha   90.00
_cell.angle_beta   90.00
_cell.angle_gamma   90.00
#
_symmetry.space_group_name_H-M   'P 1'
#
loop_
_entity.id
_entity.type
_entity.pdbx_description
1 polymer ?
#
loop_
_entity_poly.entity_id
_entity_poly.type
_entity_poly.pdbx_seq_one_letter_code
_entity_poly.pdbx_strand_id
1 'polypeptide(L)'
;MLFGNIQVTTQALHELLAHGIELAIFSFSGKLLGQLTPSERKNIELKIAQFEKHNQPGFCLAFSKQIVRVKLASAWHMIQKHKANHPELFEENEILELKKNLDQCEKAKDLDSLRGYEGFGTACYYRLFGKMLKPPWKFDTRTRRPPRDPVNAVLSFGYVVVGAELQSLLDGAGFDPYLGFYHQIRYGRPGLALDLLELYRHCVIDRLALNLFNKSVFGQTDFAQTPEGGVFLNTTGKAKFFKYYEDMLGTFADGIEVSESAGGFRNLFRKQVQSLAAVVKDETPIERLIVQTA
;
A
#
# COMPACT_ATOMS: atom_id res chain seq x y z
N MET A 1 13.36 9.90 0.34
CA MET A 1 13.20 9.27 1.68
C MET A 1 14.57 8.99 2.27
N LEU A 2 14.80 9.34 3.54
CA LEU A 2 16.05 9.10 4.29
C LEU A 2 15.76 8.11 5.42
N PHE A 3 16.61 7.08 5.57
CA PHE A 3 16.47 6.05 6.61
C PHE A 3 17.69 6.03 7.54
N GLY A 4 17.48 6.15 8.83
CA GLY A 4 18.53 6.15 9.83
C GLY A 4 19.30 7.47 9.92
N ASN A 5 20.57 7.40 10.29
CA ASN A 5 21.41 8.58 10.57
C ASN A 5 22.10 9.10 9.29
N ILE A 6 21.32 9.69 8.40
CA ILE A 6 21.85 10.33 7.18
C ILE A 6 21.89 11.85 7.40
N GLN A 7 23.04 12.46 7.11
CA GLN A 7 23.19 13.92 7.16
C GLN A 7 22.84 14.53 5.80
N VAL A 8 22.06 15.61 5.82
CA VAL A 8 21.72 16.40 4.64
C VAL A 8 22.14 17.85 4.92
N THR A 9 22.84 18.46 3.98
CA THR A 9 23.25 19.87 4.14
C THR A 9 22.05 20.80 3.97
N THR A 10 22.10 21.97 4.61
CA THR A 10 21.05 22.99 4.47
C THR A 10 20.87 23.43 3.02
N GLN A 11 21.97 23.50 2.25
CA GLN A 11 21.93 23.83 0.83
C GLN A 11 21.14 22.80 0.04
N ALA A 12 21.36 21.50 0.28
CA ALA A 12 20.60 20.44 -0.38
C ALA A 12 19.11 20.50 0.01
N LEU A 13 18.78 20.83 1.27
CA LEU A 13 17.39 21.03 1.69
C LEU A 13 16.74 22.21 0.96
N HIS A 14 17.45 23.33 0.79
CA HIS A 14 16.95 24.48 0.04
C HIS A 14 16.68 24.13 -1.42
N GLU A 15 17.59 23.41 -2.08
CA GLU A 15 17.39 22.95 -3.47
C GLU A 15 16.19 22.02 -3.61
N LEU A 16 16.04 21.07 -2.70
CA LEU A 16 14.87 20.17 -2.72
C LEU A 16 13.57 20.95 -2.60
N LEU A 17 13.49 21.88 -1.63
CA LEU A 17 12.30 22.70 -1.39
C LEU A 17 12.01 23.65 -2.57
N ALA A 18 13.04 24.28 -3.15
CA ALA A 18 12.90 25.17 -4.30
C ALA A 18 12.35 24.44 -5.54
N HIS A 19 12.66 23.16 -5.69
CA HIS A 19 12.14 22.30 -6.75
C HIS A 19 10.84 21.58 -6.41
N GLY A 20 10.21 21.91 -5.27
CA GLY A 20 8.96 21.27 -4.84
C GLY A 20 9.14 19.82 -4.39
N ILE A 21 10.37 19.37 -4.10
CA ILE A 21 10.70 18.00 -3.70
C ILE A 21 10.55 17.84 -2.19
N GLU A 22 9.70 16.96 -1.76
CA GLU A 22 9.50 16.62 -0.37
C GLU A 22 10.57 15.65 0.14
N LEU A 23 10.93 15.78 1.42
CA LEU A 23 11.86 14.90 2.10
C LEU A 23 11.19 14.23 3.29
N ALA A 24 11.06 12.91 3.26
CA ALA A 24 10.58 12.13 4.38
C ALA A 24 11.74 11.46 5.12
N ILE A 25 11.76 11.61 6.45
CA ILE A 25 12.81 11.10 7.35
C ILE A 25 12.24 9.93 8.15
N PHE A 26 12.92 8.81 8.11
CA PHE A 26 12.52 7.58 8.78
C PHE A 26 13.56 7.13 9.80
N SER A 27 13.09 6.52 10.90
CA SER A 27 13.96 5.75 11.78
C SER A 27 14.59 4.58 11.03
N PHE A 28 15.60 3.99 11.62
CA PHE A 28 16.22 2.76 11.09
C PHE A 28 15.21 1.61 10.95
N SER A 29 14.18 1.54 11.81
CA SER A 29 13.11 0.53 11.72
C SER A 29 12.00 0.84 10.71
N GLY A 30 12.07 1.97 10.01
CA GLY A 30 11.06 2.39 9.02
C GLY A 30 9.91 3.22 9.59
N LYS A 31 9.98 3.69 10.86
CA LYS A 31 8.99 4.62 11.41
C LYS A 31 9.23 6.00 10.83
N LEU A 32 8.20 6.64 10.25
CA LEU A 32 8.26 8.04 9.84
C LEU A 32 8.51 8.92 11.08
N LEU A 33 9.58 9.71 11.03
CA LEU A 33 9.97 10.65 12.10
C LEU A 33 9.50 12.06 11.80
N GLY A 34 9.48 12.45 10.52
CA GLY A 34 9.06 13.77 10.08
C GLY A 34 9.17 13.93 8.57
N GLN A 35 8.64 15.04 8.09
CA GLN A 35 8.67 15.43 6.68
C GLN A 35 9.10 16.91 6.58
N LEU A 36 9.87 17.20 5.55
CA LEU A 36 10.15 18.55 5.09
C LEU A 36 9.40 18.76 3.78
N THR A 37 8.52 19.74 3.76
CA THR A 37 7.62 19.99 2.64
C THR A 37 7.70 21.44 2.21
N PRO A 38 7.58 21.75 0.90
CA PRO A 38 7.51 23.12 0.40
C PRO A 38 6.36 23.92 1.05
N SER A 39 6.56 25.21 1.28
CA SER A 39 5.59 26.07 1.95
C SER A 39 4.34 26.40 1.11
N GLU A 40 4.40 26.19 -0.19
CA GLU A 40 3.33 26.58 -1.12
C GLU A 40 2.22 25.53 -1.26
N ARG A 41 1.39 25.36 -0.22
CA ARG A 41 0.19 24.54 -0.27
C ARG A 41 -1.05 25.41 -0.35
N LYS A 42 -1.49 25.75 -1.56
CA LYS A 42 -2.55 26.75 -1.80
C LYS A 42 -3.95 26.14 -1.99
N ASN A 43 -4.12 24.80 -1.95
CA ASN A 43 -5.40 24.15 -2.29
C ASN A 43 -6.31 23.96 -1.05
N ILE A 44 -6.71 25.08 -0.44
CA ILE A 44 -7.62 25.05 0.73
C ILE A 44 -9.01 24.49 0.34
N GLU A 45 -9.46 24.73 -0.89
CA GLU A 45 -10.76 24.27 -1.38
C GLU A 45 -10.86 22.74 -1.35
N LEU A 46 -9.78 22.03 -1.74
CA LEU A 46 -9.73 20.58 -1.68
C LEU A 46 -9.82 20.06 -0.23
N LYS A 47 -9.18 20.74 0.73
CA LYS A 47 -9.32 20.39 2.15
C LYS A 47 -10.76 20.55 2.63
N ILE A 48 -11.39 21.68 2.32
CA ILE A 48 -12.80 21.92 2.71
C ILE A 48 -13.68 20.82 2.12
N ALA A 49 -13.55 20.55 0.82
CA ALA A 49 -14.31 19.48 0.16
C ALA A 49 -14.06 18.09 0.78
N GLN A 50 -12.81 17.79 1.16
CA GLN A 50 -12.48 16.55 1.86
C GLN A 50 -13.21 16.42 3.20
N PHE A 51 -13.24 17.49 4.02
CA PHE A 51 -13.95 17.48 5.30
C PHE A 51 -15.46 17.34 5.10
N GLU A 52 -16.04 18.01 4.11
CA GLU A 52 -17.45 17.88 3.76
C GLU A 52 -17.80 16.45 3.31
N LYS A 53 -16.99 15.85 2.45
CA LYS A 53 -17.15 14.45 1.99
C LYS A 53 -16.99 13.44 3.11
N HIS A 54 -16.07 13.68 4.04
CA HIS A 54 -15.89 12.82 5.22
C HIS A 54 -17.15 12.77 6.09
N ASN A 55 -17.87 13.85 6.18
CA ASN A 55 -19.14 13.94 6.94
C ASN A 55 -20.35 13.37 6.20
N GLN A 56 -20.16 12.80 5.00
CA GLN A 56 -21.23 12.17 4.21
C GLN A 56 -21.09 10.63 4.29
N PRO A 57 -21.91 9.92 5.11
CA PRO A 57 -21.79 8.45 5.25
C PRO A 57 -21.97 7.70 3.93
N GLY A 58 -22.82 8.20 3.03
CA GLY A 58 -23.01 7.62 1.70
C GLY A 58 -21.77 7.69 0.83
N PHE A 59 -21.05 8.82 0.84
CA PHE A 59 -19.78 8.97 0.13
C PHE A 59 -18.71 8.04 0.73
N CYS A 60 -18.57 8.04 2.06
CA CYS A 60 -17.60 7.18 2.74
C CYS A 60 -17.83 5.69 2.42
N LEU A 61 -19.08 5.24 2.38
CA LEU A 61 -19.40 3.86 2.03
C LEU A 61 -19.09 3.56 0.56
N ALA A 62 -19.48 4.44 -0.38
CA ALA A 62 -19.21 4.28 -1.80
C ALA A 62 -17.70 4.24 -2.10
N PHE A 63 -16.94 5.19 -1.53
CA PHE A 63 -15.48 5.22 -1.59
C PHE A 63 -14.87 3.91 -1.07
N SER A 64 -15.26 3.49 0.12
CA SER A 64 -14.71 2.31 0.79
C SER A 64 -14.99 1.03 0.01
N LYS A 65 -16.17 0.90 -0.60
CA LYS A 65 -16.51 -0.23 -1.48
C LYS A 65 -15.55 -0.33 -2.66
N GLN A 66 -15.24 0.80 -3.31
CA GLN A 66 -14.27 0.81 -4.43
C GLN A 66 -12.89 0.32 -3.95
N ILE A 67 -12.41 0.86 -2.83
CA ILE A 67 -11.09 0.49 -2.28
C ILE A 67 -11.04 -1.00 -1.92
N VAL A 68 -12.00 -1.51 -1.16
CA VAL A 68 -12.02 -2.89 -0.68
C VAL A 68 -12.22 -3.88 -1.84
N ARG A 69 -13.07 -3.54 -2.81
CA ARG A 69 -13.26 -4.34 -4.02
C ARG A 69 -11.95 -4.52 -4.79
N VAL A 70 -11.23 -3.43 -5.06
CA VAL A 70 -9.94 -3.49 -5.77
C VAL A 70 -8.90 -4.27 -4.98
N LYS A 71 -8.82 -4.06 -3.66
CA LYS A 71 -7.94 -4.83 -2.79
C LYS A 71 -8.18 -6.34 -2.93
N LEU A 72 -9.42 -6.79 -2.72
CA LEU A 72 -9.74 -8.22 -2.76
C LEU A 72 -9.68 -8.80 -4.18
N ALA A 73 -9.98 -8.00 -5.21
CA ALA A 73 -9.79 -8.41 -6.60
C ALA A 73 -8.30 -8.62 -6.92
N SER A 74 -7.41 -7.73 -6.48
CA SER A 74 -5.96 -7.90 -6.61
C SER A 74 -5.45 -9.15 -5.88
N ALA A 75 -5.95 -9.41 -4.67
CA ALA A 75 -5.66 -10.62 -3.91
C ALA A 75 -6.07 -11.87 -4.69
N TRP A 76 -7.31 -11.91 -5.16
CA TRP A 76 -7.85 -13.03 -5.93
C TRP A 76 -7.08 -13.25 -7.24
N HIS A 77 -6.79 -12.18 -7.99
CA HIS A 77 -6.03 -12.26 -9.24
C HIS A 77 -4.60 -12.83 -9.00
N MET A 78 -3.94 -12.40 -7.94
CA MET A 78 -2.61 -12.90 -7.59
C MET A 78 -2.62 -14.41 -7.28
N ILE A 79 -3.64 -14.88 -6.55
CA ILE A 79 -3.83 -16.31 -6.28
C ILE A 79 -4.11 -17.07 -7.58
N GLN A 80 -5.01 -16.59 -8.44
CA GLN A 80 -5.35 -17.24 -9.71
C GLN A 80 -4.12 -17.36 -10.64
N LYS A 81 -3.32 -16.29 -10.74
CA LYS A 81 -2.09 -16.30 -11.53
C LYS A 81 -1.08 -17.34 -11.01
N HIS A 82 -0.98 -17.48 -9.69
CA HIS A 82 -0.08 -18.46 -9.08
C HIS A 82 -0.62 -19.90 -9.25
N LYS A 83 -1.93 -20.10 -9.06
CA LYS A 83 -2.60 -21.38 -9.28
C LYS A 83 -2.44 -21.89 -10.72
N ALA A 84 -2.47 -21.01 -11.72
CA ALA A 84 -2.28 -21.39 -13.10
C ALA A 84 -0.93 -22.08 -13.36
N ASN A 85 0.10 -21.71 -12.57
CA ASN A 85 1.46 -22.30 -12.66
C ASN A 85 1.70 -23.43 -11.64
N HIS A 86 0.93 -23.46 -10.56
CA HIS A 86 1.09 -24.36 -9.41
C HIS A 86 -0.27 -24.82 -8.89
N PRO A 87 -1.07 -25.58 -9.68
CA PRO A 87 -2.42 -25.97 -9.29
C PRO A 87 -2.45 -26.87 -8.04
N GLU A 88 -1.37 -27.64 -7.81
CA GLU A 88 -1.23 -28.57 -6.69
C GLU A 88 -1.18 -27.90 -5.31
N LEU A 89 -0.90 -26.59 -5.24
CA LEU A 89 -0.79 -25.86 -3.98
C LEU A 89 -2.14 -25.43 -3.39
N PHE A 90 -3.20 -25.45 -4.18
CA PHE A 90 -4.45 -24.79 -3.82
C PHE A 90 -5.65 -25.74 -3.94
N GLU A 91 -6.48 -25.73 -2.91
CA GLU A 91 -7.79 -26.33 -2.95
C GLU A 91 -8.83 -25.36 -3.52
N GLU A 92 -9.73 -25.85 -4.36
CA GLU A 92 -10.76 -25.03 -5.01
C GLU A 92 -11.63 -24.27 -4.00
N ASN A 93 -12.01 -24.96 -2.91
CA ASN A 93 -12.86 -24.38 -1.87
C ASN A 93 -12.21 -23.16 -1.18
N GLU A 94 -10.89 -23.17 -0.98
CA GLU A 94 -10.17 -22.04 -0.36
C GLU A 94 -10.22 -20.80 -1.25
N ILE A 95 -10.09 -21.00 -2.56
CA ILE A 95 -10.14 -19.91 -3.53
C ILE A 95 -11.56 -19.35 -3.66
N LEU A 96 -12.56 -20.24 -3.69
CA LEU A 96 -13.97 -19.86 -3.74
C LEU A 96 -14.37 -19.05 -2.50
N GLU A 97 -13.80 -19.33 -1.34
CA GLU A 97 -14.01 -18.55 -0.13
C GLU A 97 -13.54 -17.10 -0.27
N LEU A 98 -12.35 -16.89 -0.85
CA LEU A 98 -11.84 -15.53 -1.15
C LEU A 98 -12.75 -14.82 -2.17
N LYS A 99 -13.15 -15.52 -3.24
CA LYS A 99 -14.05 -14.97 -4.27
C LYS A 99 -15.40 -14.56 -3.69
N LYS A 100 -15.98 -15.38 -2.82
CA LYS A 100 -17.25 -15.11 -2.14
C LYS A 100 -17.17 -13.79 -1.34
N ASN A 101 -16.08 -13.55 -0.62
CA ASN A 101 -15.92 -12.31 0.14
C ASN A 101 -15.75 -11.08 -0.78
N LEU A 102 -15.05 -11.22 -1.91
CA LEU A 102 -14.98 -10.18 -2.94
C LEU A 102 -16.40 -9.83 -3.45
N ASP A 103 -17.22 -10.80 -3.77
CA ASP A 103 -18.57 -10.58 -4.30
C ASP A 103 -19.55 -10.01 -3.24
N GLN A 104 -19.29 -10.29 -1.96
CA GLN A 104 -20.10 -9.74 -0.85
C GLN A 104 -19.79 -8.29 -0.54
N CYS A 105 -18.59 -7.80 -0.84
CA CYS A 105 -18.21 -6.40 -0.57
C CYS A 105 -19.17 -5.39 -1.22
N GLU A 106 -19.66 -5.67 -2.42
CA GLU A 106 -20.59 -4.80 -3.13
C GLU A 106 -21.96 -4.71 -2.44
N LYS A 107 -22.35 -5.77 -1.72
CA LYS A 107 -23.63 -5.88 -1.00
C LYS A 107 -23.59 -5.27 0.40
N ALA A 108 -22.43 -4.81 0.86
CA ALA A 108 -22.30 -4.19 2.17
C ALA A 108 -23.23 -2.98 2.30
N LYS A 109 -23.97 -2.88 3.41
CA LYS A 109 -24.91 -1.79 3.66
C LYS A 109 -24.30 -0.64 4.46
N ASP A 110 -23.20 -0.91 5.14
CA ASP A 110 -22.48 0.00 6.01
C ASP A 110 -20.98 -0.35 6.06
N LEU A 111 -20.19 0.53 6.67
CA LEU A 111 -18.73 0.33 6.79
C LEU A 111 -18.36 -0.85 7.68
N ASP A 112 -19.19 -1.24 8.66
CA ASP A 112 -18.84 -2.33 9.56
C ASP A 112 -19.02 -3.69 8.86
N SER A 113 -20.11 -3.88 8.12
CA SER A 113 -20.28 -5.06 7.27
C SER A 113 -19.18 -5.17 6.20
N LEU A 114 -18.79 -4.02 5.60
CA LEU A 114 -17.71 -3.98 4.63
C LEU A 114 -16.36 -4.38 5.25
N ARG A 115 -16.05 -3.90 6.47
CA ARG A 115 -14.86 -4.31 7.24
C ARG A 115 -14.87 -5.80 7.57
N GLY A 116 -16.04 -6.36 7.85
CA GLY A 116 -16.20 -7.80 8.06
C GLY A 116 -15.79 -8.62 6.84
N TYR A 117 -16.32 -8.28 5.65
CA TYR A 117 -15.96 -8.95 4.40
C TYR A 117 -14.48 -8.75 4.03
N GLU A 118 -13.97 -7.54 4.19
CA GLU A 118 -12.55 -7.22 3.96
C GLU A 118 -11.63 -8.04 4.87
N GLY A 119 -11.93 -8.07 6.17
CA GLY A 119 -11.13 -8.78 7.14
C GLY A 119 -11.10 -10.28 6.88
N PHE A 120 -12.26 -10.88 6.58
CA PHE A 120 -12.36 -12.30 6.27
C PHE A 120 -11.66 -12.64 4.95
N GLY A 121 -11.91 -11.87 3.89
CA GLY A 121 -11.23 -12.04 2.60
C GLY A 121 -9.71 -11.89 2.72
N THR A 122 -9.23 -10.93 3.53
CA THR A 122 -7.80 -10.75 3.80
C THR A 122 -7.21 -11.95 4.56
N ALA A 123 -7.94 -12.53 5.52
CA ALA A 123 -7.50 -13.73 6.24
C ALA A 123 -7.39 -14.94 5.30
N CYS A 124 -8.39 -15.15 4.41
CA CYS A 124 -8.35 -16.17 3.38
C CYS A 124 -7.15 -16.00 2.46
N TYR A 125 -6.92 -14.76 1.98
CA TYR A 125 -5.78 -14.45 1.13
C TYR A 125 -4.45 -14.80 1.79
N TYR A 126 -4.20 -14.40 3.05
CA TYR A 126 -2.92 -14.66 3.68
C TYR A 126 -2.64 -16.15 3.96
N ARG A 127 -3.67 -16.98 4.18
CA ARG A 127 -3.51 -18.45 4.20
C ARG A 127 -2.98 -18.97 2.85
N LEU A 128 -3.56 -18.48 1.76
CA LEU A 128 -3.16 -18.86 0.39
C LEU A 128 -1.79 -18.29 0.03
N PHE A 129 -1.49 -17.07 0.45
CA PHE A 129 -0.19 -16.42 0.24
C PHE A 129 0.97 -17.23 0.83
N GLY A 130 0.79 -17.78 2.04
CA GLY A 130 1.78 -18.64 2.67
C GLY A 130 2.17 -19.86 1.81
N LYS A 131 1.20 -20.44 1.08
CA LYS A 131 1.43 -21.59 0.16
C LYS A 131 2.27 -21.22 -1.08
N MET A 132 2.35 -19.93 -1.44
CA MET A 132 3.12 -19.46 -2.59
C MET A 132 4.61 -19.29 -2.31
N LEU A 133 5.03 -19.36 -1.05
CA LEU A 133 6.42 -19.21 -0.65
C LEU A 133 7.17 -20.52 -0.80
N LYS A 134 8.37 -20.44 -1.39
CA LYS A 134 9.29 -21.58 -1.51
C LYS A 134 10.11 -21.78 -0.24
N PRO A 135 10.40 -23.03 0.14
CA PRO A 135 11.34 -23.30 1.24
C PRO A 135 12.68 -22.56 1.03
N PRO A 136 13.35 -22.12 2.12
CA PRO A 136 13.06 -22.41 3.52
C PRO A 136 12.08 -21.43 4.18
N TRP A 137 11.48 -20.50 3.42
CA TRP A 137 10.63 -19.45 3.93
C TRP A 137 9.26 -19.97 4.33
N LYS A 138 8.76 -19.51 5.47
CA LYS A 138 7.44 -19.85 5.99
C LYS A 138 6.67 -18.58 6.35
N PHE A 139 5.36 -18.66 6.20
CA PHE A 139 4.44 -17.61 6.56
C PHE A 139 3.11 -18.26 6.97
N ASP A 140 2.80 -18.24 8.24
CA ASP A 140 1.59 -18.86 8.79
C ASP A 140 0.46 -17.85 8.93
N THR A 141 0.80 -16.65 9.41
CA THR A 141 -0.18 -15.58 9.66
C THR A 141 0.45 -14.20 9.58
N ARG A 142 -0.39 -13.19 9.40
CA ARG A 142 0.06 -11.79 9.36
C ARG A 142 0.31 -11.25 10.76
N THR A 143 1.58 -11.04 11.13
CA THR A 143 2.02 -10.36 12.35
C THR A 143 2.59 -8.99 12.02
N ARG A 144 2.29 -7.96 12.84
CA ARG A 144 2.59 -6.56 12.48
C ARG A 144 3.43 -5.80 13.52
N ARG A 145 3.20 -6.02 14.80
CA ARG A 145 3.77 -5.19 15.89
C ARG A 145 4.18 -6.06 17.08
N PRO A 146 5.39 -6.59 17.06
CA PRO A 146 6.35 -6.63 15.95
C PRO A 146 6.05 -7.71 14.93
N PRO A 147 6.61 -7.63 13.69
CA PRO A 147 6.63 -8.77 12.77
C PRO A 147 7.48 -9.90 13.40
N ARG A 148 7.06 -11.17 13.23
CA ARG A 148 7.64 -12.33 13.91
C ARG A 148 8.48 -13.23 13.01
N ASP A 149 8.47 -12.98 11.71
CA ASP A 149 9.21 -13.72 10.69
C ASP A 149 9.71 -12.78 9.58
N PRO A 150 10.67 -13.22 8.76
CA PRO A 150 11.22 -12.43 7.65
C PRO A 150 10.19 -11.93 6.65
N VAL A 151 9.19 -12.75 6.32
CA VAL A 151 8.15 -12.38 5.35
C VAL A 151 7.29 -11.24 5.89
N ASN A 152 6.85 -11.37 7.14
CA ASN A 152 6.12 -10.31 7.85
C ASN A 152 6.95 -9.03 7.99
N ALA A 153 8.28 -9.15 8.16
CA ALA A 153 9.18 -7.99 8.21
C ALA A 153 9.18 -7.23 6.89
N VAL A 154 9.34 -7.95 5.76
CA VAL A 154 9.33 -7.34 4.41
C VAL A 154 7.98 -6.72 4.08
N LEU A 155 6.87 -7.43 4.33
CA LEU A 155 5.52 -6.89 4.12
C LEU A 155 5.28 -5.62 4.94
N SER A 156 5.66 -5.63 6.24
CA SER A 156 5.48 -4.47 7.12
C SER A 156 6.31 -3.28 6.66
N PHE A 157 7.57 -3.51 6.28
CA PHE A 157 8.46 -2.48 5.78
C PHE A 157 7.94 -1.89 4.46
N GLY A 158 7.57 -2.73 3.50
CA GLY A 158 7.03 -2.29 2.21
C GLY A 158 5.75 -1.47 2.34
N TYR A 159 4.83 -1.85 3.23
CA TYR A 159 3.61 -1.05 3.47
C TYR A 159 3.91 0.31 4.08
N VAL A 160 4.94 0.42 4.92
CA VAL A 160 5.38 1.71 5.45
C VAL A 160 5.96 2.58 4.32
N VAL A 161 6.79 2.01 3.44
CA VAL A 161 7.40 2.74 2.32
C VAL A 161 6.34 3.26 1.35
N VAL A 162 5.44 2.40 0.85
CA VAL A 162 4.37 2.83 -0.07
C VAL A 162 3.39 3.79 0.63
N GLY A 163 3.05 3.51 1.89
CA GLY A 163 2.18 4.39 2.67
C GLY A 163 2.74 5.80 2.82
N ALA A 164 4.05 5.93 3.00
CA ALA A 164 4.73 7.23 3.07
C ALA A 164 4.79 7.95 1.73
N GLU A 165 5.00 7.23 0.61
CA GLU A 165 4.92 7.84 -0.73
C GLU A 165 3.51 8.37 -1.01
N LEU A 166 2.47 7.59 -0.70
CA LEU A 166 1.09 8.02 -0.85
C LEU A 166 0.74 9.19 0.07
N GLN A 167 1.22 9.17 1.32
CA GLN A 167 1.04 10.28 2.24
C GLN A 167 1.66 11.57 1.70
N SER A 168 2.88 11.50 1.16
CA SER A 168 3.56 12.64 0.55
C SER A 168 2.79 13.18 -0.66
N LEU A 169 2.32 12.30 -1.54
CA LEU A 169 1.53 12.70 -2.71
C LEU A 169 0.19 13.34 -2.33
N LEU A 170 -0.50 12.82 -1.33
CA LEU A 170 -1.76 13.38 -0.82
C LEU A 170 -1.53 14.77 -0.22
N ASP A 171 -0.49 14.90 0.58
CA ASP A 171 -0.12 16.13 1.23
C ASP A 171 0.29 17.19 0.19
N GLY A 172 1.08 16.81 -0.84
CA GLY A 172 1.46 17.67 -1.96
C GLY A 172 0.26 18.11 -2.81
N ALA A 173 -0.79 17.28 -2.93
CA ALA A 173 -2.02 17.64 -3.63
C ALA A 173 -2.93 18.60 -2.83
N GLY A 174 -2.72 18.73 -1.52
CA GLY A 174 -3.50 19.60 -0.63
C GLY A 174 -4.54 18.86 0.23
N PHE A 175 -4.54 17.53 0.25
CA PHE A 175 -5.34 16.76 1.19
C PHE A 175 -4.78 16.84 2.61
N ASP A 176 -5.61 16.52 3.59
CA ASP A 176 -5.17 16.08 4.91
C ASP A 176 -4.99 14.55 4.89
N PRO A 177 -3.76 14.01 4.93
CA PRO A 177 -3.53 12.57 4.87
C PRO A 177 -4.10 11.79 6.05
N TYR A 178 -4.41 12.48 7.16
CA TYR A 178 -4.94 11.84 8.37
C TYR A 178 -6.46 11.64 8.33
N LEU A 179 -7.17 12.40 7.48
CA LEU A 179 -8.62 12.30 7.33
C LEU A 179 -8.97 11.32 6.20
N GLY A 180 -9.13 10.04 6.53
CA GLY A 180 -9.57 8.99 5.60
C GLY A 180 -11.09 8.90 5.49
N PHE A 181 -11.57 8.10 4.52
CA PHE A 181 -13.00 7.82 4.32
C PHE A 181 -13.37 6.39 4.75
N TYR A 182 -12.40 5.48 4.78
CA TYR A 182 -12.57 4.08 5.21
C TYR A 182 -11.96 3.81 6.58
N HIS A 183 -10.70 4.21 6.79
CA HIS A 183 -10.04 4.05 8.07
C HIS A 183 -10.57 5.07 9.08
N GLN A 184 -10.89 4.59 10.30
CA GLN A 184 -11.30 5.46 11.40
C GLN A 184 -10.19 6.44 11.80
N ILE A 185 -10.59 7.65 12.17
CA ILE A 185 -9.70 8.67 12.72
C ILE A 185 -9.05 8.13 13.99
N ARG A 186 -7.74 8.13 14.03
CA ARG A 186 -6.93 7.82 15.22
C ARG A 186 -5.72 8.74 15.26
N TYR A 187 -5.37 9.18 16.45
CA TYR A 187 -4.21 10.05 16.66
C TYR A 187 -2.94 9.47 16.00
N GLY A 188 -2.24 10.28 15.20
CA GLY A 188 -1.01 9.92 14.52
C GLY A 188 -1.14 8.86 13.41
N ARG A 189 -2.35 8.51 12.96
CA ARG A 189 -2.58 7.52 11.90
C ARG A 189 -3.05 8.21 10.61
N PRO A 190 -2.26 8.17 9.53
CA PRO A 190 -2.63 8.81 8.26
C PRO A 190 -3.71 7.99 7.52
N GLY A 191 -4.98 8.21 7.91
CA GLY A 191 -6.15 7.43 7.49
C GLY A 191 -6.31 7.37 5.97
N LEU A 192 -6.21 8.51 5.27
CA LEU A 192 -6.39 8.58 3.83
C LEU A 192 -5.25 7.90 3.06
N ALA A 193 -4.00 8.06 3.54
CA ALA A 193 -2.88 7.36 2.95
C ALA A 193 -3.01 5.83 3.09
N LEU A 194 -3.54 5.36 4.23
CA LEU A 194 -3.84 3.96 4.45
C LEU A 194 -5.01 3.47 3.59
N ASP A 195 -6.02 4.31 3.34
CA ASP A 195 -7.11 3.99 2.41
C ASP A 195 -6.57 3.71 1.01
N LEU A 196 -5.74 4.61 0.47
CA LEU A 196 -5.12 4.42 -0.85
C LEU A 196 -4.10 3.27 -0.87
N LEU A 197 -3.40 3.02 0.24
CA LEU A 197 -2.46 1.89 0.35
C LEU A 197 -3.15 0.54 0.10
N GLU A 198 -4.44 0.39 0.45
CA GLU A 198 -5.17 -0.86 0.22
C GLU A 198 -5.18 -1.26 -1.27
N LEU A 199 -5.17 -0.29 -2.19
CA LEU A 199 -5.12 -0.53 -3.63
C LEU A 199 -3.82 -1.22 -4.09
N TYR A 200 -2.73 -0.98 -3.38
CA TYR A 200 -1.38 -1.34 -3.81
C TYR A 200 -0.73 -2.45 -2.98
N ARG A 201 -1.39 -2.94 -1.93
CA ARG A 201 -0.83 -3.97 -1.05
C ARG A 201 -0.41 -5.21 -1.82
N HIS A 202 -1.35 -5.82 -2.51
CA HIS A 202 -1.13 -7.12 -3.14
C HIS A 202 -0.37 -6.99 -4.46
N CYS A 203 -0.74 -6.04 -5.31
CA CYS A 203 -0.12 -5.89 -6.63
C CYS A 203 1.30 -5.28 -6.58
N VAL A 204 1.65 -4.53 -5.52
CA VAL A 204 2.99 -3.95 -5.36
C VAL A 204 3.79 -4.74 -4.31
N ILE A 205 3.41 -4.67 -3.05
CA ILE A 205 4.28 -5.13 -1.97
C ILE A 205 4.27 -6.64 -1.79
N ASP A 206 3.09 -7.28 -1.79
CA ASP A 206 3.04 -8.73 -1.60
C ASP A 206 3.67 -9.46 -2.79
N ARG A 207 3.44 -8.96 -4.01
CA ARG A 207 4.09 -9.45 -5.22
C ARG A 207 5.61 -9.28 -5.16
N LEU A 208 6.09 -8.09 -4.72
CA LEU A 208 7.53 -7.85 -4.54
C LEU A 208 8.12 -8.82 -3.52
N ALA A 209 7.50 -8.94 -2.35
CA ALA A 209 7.94 -9.85 -1.29
C ALA A 209 8.04 -11.29 -1.80
N LEU A 210 6.99 -11.80 -2.45
CA LEU A 210 6.97 -13.14 -3.02
C LEU A 210 8.12 -13.36 -4.01
N ASN A 211 8.36 -12.39 -4.89
CA ASN A 211 9.46 -12.45 -5.86
C ASN A 211 10.82 -12.49 -5.18
N LEU A 212 11.05 -11.63 -4.17
CA LEU A 212 12.33 -11.54 -3.46
C LEU A 212 12.67 -12.82 -2.69
N PHE A 213 11.66 -13.42 -2.05
CA PHE A 213 11.85 -14.69 -1.34
C PHE A 213 12.00 -15.87 -2.30
N ASN A 214 11.13 -16.02 -3.29
CA ASN A 214 11.13 -17.18 -4.19
C ASN A 214 12.31 -17.18 -5.18
N LYS A 215 12.90 -16.02 -5.46
CA LYS A 215 14.14 -15.89 -6.27
C LYS A 215 15.42 -15.89 -5.41
N SER A 216 15.31 -16.20 -4.10
CA SER A 216 16.45 -16.27 -3.18
C SER A 216 17.28 -14.97 -3.13
N VAL A 217 16.65 -13.80 -3.34
CA VAL A 217 17.30 -12.49 -3.20
C VAL A 217 17.63 -12.23 -1.73
N PHE A 218 16.70 -12.58 -0.82
CA PHE A 218 16.94 -12.53 0.61
C PHE A 218 17.57 -13.82 1.13
N GLY A 219 18.54 -13.67 2.04
CA GLY A 219 19.07 -14.72 2.90
C GLY A 219 18.71 -14.43 4.36
N GLN A 220 18.93 -15.40 5.25
CA GLN A 220 18.69 -15.23 6.70
C GLN A 220 19.51 -14.07 7.30
N THR A 221 20.69 -13.82 6.75
CA THR A 221 21.61 -12.75 7.17
C THR A 221 21.13 -11.33 6.82
N ASP A 222 20.06 -11.19 6.04
CA ASP A 222 19.47 -9.89 5.71
C ASP A 222 18.49 -9.36 6.78
N PHE A 223 18.28 -10.16 7.84
CA PHE A 223 17.36 -9.86 8.93
C PHE A 223 18.08 -9.78 10.27
N ALA A 224 17.53 -8.94 11.16
CA ALA A 224 17.94 -8.85 12.55
C ALA A 224 16.74 -9.17 13.46
N GLN A 225 17.00 -9.84 14.57
CA GLN A 225 15.99 -10.09 15.60
C GLN A 225 16.20 -9.15 16.80
N THR A 226 15.09 -8.70 17.38
CA THR A 226 15.12 -7.98 18.65
C THR A 226 14.95 -8.96 19.82
N PRO A 227 15.36 -8.57 21.05
CA PRO A 227 15.17 -9.40 22.25
C PRO A 227 13.71 -9.83 22.47
N GLU A 228 12.74 -9.00 22.06
CA GLU A 228 11.30 -9.25 22.17
C GLU A 228 10.79 -10.16 21.03
N GLY A 229 11.70 -10.73 20.22
CA GLY A 229 11.39 -11.64 19.12
C GLY A 229 10.80 -10.95 17.88
N GLY A 230 10.98 -9.65 17.72
CA GLY A 230 10.67 -8.94 16.47
C GLY A 230 11.73 -9.21 15.40
N VAL A 231 11.32 -9.38 14.15
CA VAL A 231 12.21 -9.58 12.99
C VAL A 231 12.14 -8.36 12.09
N PHE A 232 13.28 -7.80 11.70
CA PHE A 232 13.36 -6.59 10.87
C PHE A 232 14.45 -6.73 9.82
N LEU A 233 14.26 -6.08 8.67
CA LEU A 233 15.32 -5.92 7.67
C LEU A 233 16.50 -5.12 8.26
N ASN A 234 17.71 -5.66 8.18
CA ASN A 234 18.93 -4.92 8.48
C ASN A 234 19.34 -3.99 7.31
N THR A 235 20.49 -3.34 7.39
CA THR A 235 20.96 -2.41 6.36
C THR A 235 21.08 -3.07 4.99
N THR A 236 21.66 -4.27 4.93
CA THR A 236 21.83 -5.03 3.68
C THR A 236 20.48 -5.46 3.10
N GLY A 237 19.59 -5.97 3.95
CA GLY A 237 18.24 -6.35 3.56
C GLY A 237 17.43 -5.16 3.00
N LYS A 238 17.54 -3.97 3.62
CA LYS A 238 16.90 -2.75 3.11
C LYS A 238 17.48 -2.30 1.77
N ALA A 239 18.80 -2.35 1.61
CA ALA A 239 19.41 -2.00 0.33
C ALA A 239 18.92 -2.91 -0.80
N LYS A 240 18.82 -4.24 -0.56
CA LYS A 240 18.21 -5.18 -1.50
C LYS A 240 16.75 -4.84 -1.77
N PHE A 241 15.95 -4.61 -0.72
CA PHE A 241 14.55 -4.23 -0.87
C PHE A 241 14.39 -3.01 -1.78
N PHE A 242 15.09 -1.91 -1.50
CA PHE A 242 14.96 -0.68 -2.28
C PHE A 242 15.38 -0.85 -3.72
N LYS A 243 16.47 -1.59 -4.01
CA LYS A 243 16.89 -1.88 -5.39
C LYS A 243 15.73 -2.47 -6.20
N TYR A 244 15.14 -3.57 -5.71
CA TYR A 244 14.06 -4.25 -6.43
C TYR A 244 12.72 -3.49 -6.38
N TYR A 245 12.49 -2.70 -5.33
CA TYR A 245 11.33 -1.82 -5.23
C TYR A 245 11.39 -0.72 -6.30
N GLU A 246 12.53 -0.06 -6.48
CA GLU A 246 12.73 0.94 -7.53
C GLU A 246 12.57 0.34 -8.93
N ASP A 247 13.20 -0.83 -9.17
CA ASP A 247 13.06 -1.54 -10.44
C ASP A 247 11.58 -1.84 -10.74
N MET A 248 10.83 -2.31 -9.72
CA MET A 248 9.41 -2.62 -9.88
C MET A 248 8.53 -1.37 -10.10
N LEU A 249 8.84 -0.26 -9.45
CA LEU A 249 8.09 0.98 -9.64
C LEU A 249 8.30 1.62 -11.01
N GLY A 250 9.47 1.35 -11.64
CA GLY A 250 9.79 1.78 -13.00
C GLY A 250 9.26 0.87 -14.09
N THR A 251 8.95 -0.40 -13.76
CA THR A 251 8.46 -1.40 -14.71
C THR A 251 6.95 -1.53 -14.65
N PHE A 252 6.35 -1.90 -15.78
CA PHE A 252 4.93 -2.26 -15.85
C PHE A 252 4.72 -3.62 -15.20
N ALA A 253 3.63 -3.77 -14.43
CA ALA A 253 3.23 -5.06 -13.94
C ALA A 253 2.63 -5.88 -15.11
N ASP A 254 3.15 -7.09 -15.37
CA ASP A 254 2.54 -8.03 -16.30
C ASP A 254 1.05 -8.24 -15.95
N GLY A 255 0.18 -8.04 -16.92
CA GLY A 255 -1.28 -8.15 -16.76
C GLY A 255 -1.96 -6.87 -16.28
N ILE A 256 -1.22 -5.78 -16.10
CA ILE A 256 -1.71 -4.43 -16.01
C ILE A 256 -1.21 -3.75 -17.29
N GLU A 257 -2.02 -3.68 -18.33
CA GLU A 257 -1.76 -2.87 -19.52
C GLU A 257 -1.83 -1.39 -19.13
N VAL A 258 -0.77 -0.91 -18.50
CA VAL A 258 -0.55 0.52 -18.43
C VAL A 258 0.14 0.87 -19.74
N SER A 259 -0.48 1.69 -20.58
CA SER A 259 0.12 2.13 -21.86
C SER A 259 1.56 2.61 -21.63
N GLU A 260 2.47 2.42 -22.58
CA GLU A 260 3.87 2.85 -22.50
C GLU A 260 4.06 4.30 -22.04
N SER A 261 3.05 5.16 -22.25
CA SER A 261 2.98 6.54 -21.75
C SER A 261 2.69 6.65 -20.23
N ALA A 262 2.43 5.58 -19.50
CA ALA A 262 1.90 5.65 -18.13
C ALA A 262 2.99 5.69 -17.02
N GLY A 263 4.28 5.50 -17.34
CA GLY A 263 5.40 5.81 -16.41
C GLY A 263 5.44 5.01 -15.10
N GLY A 264 5.01 3.74 -15.10
CA GLY A 264 5.13 2.83 -13.93
C GLY A 264 4.19 3.14 -12.76
N PHE A 265 4.36 2.41 -11.66
CA PHE A 265 3.50 2.53 -10.46
C PHE A 265 3.53 3.93 -9.81
N ARG A 266 4.65 4.65 -9.84
CA ARG A 266 4.71 6.02 -9.28
C ARG A 266 3.79 6.98 -10.02
N ASN A 267 3.70 6.86 -11.33
CA ASN A 267 2.75 7.65 -12.10
C ASN A 267 1.30 7.25 -11.80
N LEU A 268 1.07 5.95 -11.61
CA LEU A 268 -0.23 5.46 -11.17
C LEU A 268 -0.63 6.03 -9.79
N PHE A 269 0.29 6.09 -8.83
CA PHE A 269 0.03 6.72 -7.52
C PHE A 269 -0.37 8.19 -7.68
N ARG A 270 0.35 8.96 -8.53
CA ARG A 270 0.01 10.37 -8.82
C ARG A 270 -1.37 10.50 -9.47
N LYS A 271 -1.64 9.70 -10.50
CA LYS A 271 -2.94 9.69 -11.18
C LYS A 271 -4.08 9.32 -10.22
N GLN A 272 -3.84 8.37 -9.30
CA GLN A 272 -4.83 7.98 -8.30
C GLN A 272 -5.14 9.13 -7.33
N VAL A 273 -4.14 9.88 -6.89
CA VAL A 273 -4.35 11.06 -6.04
C VAL A 273 -5.09 12.16 -6.81
N GLN A 274 -4.76 12.38 -8.09
CA GLN A 274 -5.47 13.34 -8.95
C GLN A 274 -6.93 12.94 -9.17
N SER A 275 -7.19 11.65 -9.44
CA SER A 275 -8.56 11.14 -9.58
C SER A 275 -9.35 11.31 -8.28
N LEU A 276 -8.73 11.03 -7.14
CA LEU A 276 -9.37 11.28 -5.84
C LEU A 276 -9.71 12.76 -5.65
N ALA A 277 -8.82 13.68 -6.04
CA ALA A 277 -9.08 15.12 -5.93
C ALA A 277 -10.28 15.54 -6.79
N ALA A 278 -10.37 15.06 -8.02
CA ALA A 278 -11.50 15.33 -8.90
C ALA A 278 -12.82 14.77 -8.35
N VAL A 279 -12.79 13.56 -7.76
CA VAL A 279 -13.98 12.95 -7.15
C VAL A 279 -14.42 13.71 -5.89
N VAL A 280 -13.49 14.11 -5.04
CA VAL A 280 -13.80 14.84 -3.80
C VAL A 280 -14.39 16.23 -4.11
N LYS A 281 -13.96 16.86 -5.20
CA LYS A 281 -14.48 18.17 -5.67
C LYS A 281 -15.75 18.07 -6.52
N ASP A 282 -16.33 16.87 -6.66
CA ASP A 282 -17.49 16.59 -7.55
C ASP A 282 -17.23 16.89 -9.04
N GLU A 283 -15.99 16.96 -9.47
CA GLU A 283 -15.62 17.14 -10.89
C GLU A 283 -15.80 15.84 -11.70
N THR A 284 -15.73 14.69 -11.02
CA THR A 284 -15.95 13.36 -11.60
C THR A 284 -16.75 12.47 -10.66
N PRO A 285 -17.57 11.53 -11.18
CA PRO A 285 -18.35 10.62 -10.36
C PRO A 285 -17.45 9.61 -9.63
N ILE A 286 -17.93 9.08 -8.49
CA ILE A 286 -17.21 8.14 -7.60
C ILE A 286 -16.80 6.84 -8.32
N GLU A 287 -17.50 6.43 -9.36
CA GLU A 287 -17.20 5.25 -10.18
C GLU A 287 -15.87 5.39 -10.93
N ARG A 288 -15.41 6.62 -11.13
CA ARG A 288 -14.10 6.92 -11.71
C ARG A 288 -12.98 7.13 -10.71
N LEU A 289 -13.27 6.86 -9.42
CA LEU A 289 -12.26 6.98 -8.36
C LEU A 289 -11.01 6.15 -8.67
N ILE A 290 -11.22 4.89 -9.07
CA ILE A 290 -10.10 3.99 -9.32
C ILE A 290 -9.54 4.23 -10.71
N VAL A 291 -8.28 4.64 -10.76
CA VAL A 291 -7.52 4.68 -12.00
C VAL A 291 -7.32 3.22 -12.43
N GLN A 292 -8.04 2.82 -13.47
CA GLN A 292 -7.90 1.49 -14.02
C GLN A 292 -6.47 1.34 -14.56
N THR A 293 -5.80 0.37 -14.01
CA THR A 293 -4.73 -0.28 -14.71
C THR A 293 -5.42 -1.14 -15.76
N ALA A 294 -5.43 -0.65 -17.00
CA ALA A 294 -6.06 -1.35 -18.11
C ALA A 294 -5.51 -2.77 -18.22
#